data_201aaab4fa109e997e80530e898509c7
#
_entry.id   201aaab4fa109e997e80530e898509c7
#
_cell.length_a   1.000
_cell.length_b   1.000
_cell.length_c   1.000
_cell.angle_alpha   90.00
_cell.angle_beta   90.00
_cell.angle_gamma   90.00
#
_symmetry.space_group_name_H-M   'P 1'
#
loop_
_entity.id
_entity.type
_entity.pdbx_description
1 polymer ?
#
loop_
_entity_poly.entity_id
_entity_poly.type
_entity_poly.pdbx_seq_one_letter_code
_entity_poly.pdbx_strand_id
1 'polypeptide(L)'
;MAEMWISMGPQHPMTHGLWTLKVKIDGETVVDTEPDLGYIHRGVEKICEARDFTQITTYCDRLCYASANTWSHAYIYAAEDLLEVEVPERAEYIRMIAVELQRIASHLMWLGAYCPDVGNLTGLVWCLRERELMMDLLQELGGSRMHYNFPRVGGVKRDLPIGFAMRCKAKLKLFLDRIQEYEALLDESTIFLVRTQGVGYAKAEEMINHGVSGPNVRAAGHNYDVRWAHPYSVYDELDWEPSVERPSIKGSDCYDRYRVRVEEMRQSALMILDGLDKMPGGADTHYQSGDPAIIGKAPARAAEGQTGFHHFEDSRGESMFYLAGGGEERGKHPYRVSCLLYTSDAADEGLGVDLG
;
A
#
# COMPACT_ATOMS: atom_id res chain seq x y z
N MET A 1 -6.04 -42.80 1.68
CA MET A 1 -7.40 -42.28 1.37
C MET A 1 -7.36 -41.72 -0.06
N ALA A 2 -8.50 -41.58 -0.73
CA ALA A 2 -8.45 -41.04 -2.08
C ALA A 2 -8.21 -39.52 -2.01
N GLU A 3 -7.21 -39.04 -2.76
CA GLU A 3 -7.00 -37.60 -2.93
C GLU A 3 -8.25 -36.96 -3.55
N MET A 4 -8.62 -35.78 -3.05
CA MET A 4 -9.75 -35.04 -3.58
C MET A 4 -9.48 -33.53 -3.61
N TRP A 5 -10.08 -32.84 -4.58
CA TRP A 5 -10.07 -31.40 -4.65
C TRP A 5 -11.29 -30.81 -3.94
N ILE A 6 -11.05 -29.83 -3.10
CA ILE A 6 -12.10 -29.01 -2.47
C ILE A 6 -11.88 -27.56 -2.85
N SER A 7 -12.96 -26.77 -2.94
CA SER A 7 -12.90 -25.36 -3.27
C SER A 7 -13.16 -24.53 -2.01
N MET A 8 -12.22 -23.68 -1.64
CA MET A 8 -12.36 -22.70 -0.58
C MET A 8 -12.59 -21.34 -1.20
N GLY A 9 -13.83 -20.90 -1.17
CA GLY A 9 -14.23 -19.62 -1.76
C GLY A 9 -15.05 -19.78 -3.07
N PRO A 10 -15.46 -18.67 -3.70
CA PRO A 10 -15.16 -17.27 -3.30
C PRO A 10 -15.81 -16.81 -1.99
N GLN A 11 -16.91 -17.41 -1.55
CA GLN A 11 -17.54 -17.12 -0.25
C GLN A 11 -16.94 -18.03 0.82
N HIS A 12 -15.86 -17.55 1.44
CA HIS A 12 -15.15 -18.20 2.53
C HIS A 12 -14.46 -17.13 3.39
N PRO A 13 -14.32 -17.29 4.71
CA PRO A 13 -13.64 -16.30 5.56
C PRO A 13 -12.24 -15.94 5.07
N MET A 14 -11.46 -16.90 4.59
CA MET A 14 -10.09 -16.68 4.12
C MET A 14 -10.02 -15.96 2.75
N THR A 15 -10.97 -16.20 1.86
CA THR A 15 -10.95 -15.66 0.48
C THR A 15 -11.71 -14.34 0.32
N HIS A 16 -12.47 -13.93 1.33
CA HIS A 16 -13.20 -12.65 1.43
C HIS A 16 -14.05 -12.28 0.20
N GLY A 17 -14.43 -13.26 -0.62
CA GLY A 17 -15.20 -13.05 -1.85
C GLY A 17 -14.36 -12.61 -3.06
N LEU A 18 -13.04 -12.55 -2.97
CA LEU A 18 -12.16 -11.98 -3.97
C LEU A 18 -11.55 -13.03 -4.90
N TRP A 19 -11.35 -14.24 -4.42
CA TRP A 19 -10.69 -15.34 -5.11
C TRP A 19 -11.16 -16.69 -4.58
N THR A 20 -10.72 -17.75 -5.21
CA THR A 20 -10.98 -19.13 -4.76
C THR A 20 -9.65 -19.86 -4.64
N LEU A 21 -9.45 -20.58 -3.54
CA LEU A 21 -8.36 -21.51 -3.39
C LEU A 21 -8.90 -22.93 -3.59
N LYS A 22 -8.49 -23.60 -4.66
CA LYS A 22 -8.69 -25.03 -4.84
C LYS A 22 -7.60 -25.76 -4.07
N VAL A 23 -7.98 -26.63 -3.17
CA VAL A 23 -7.07 -27.35 -2.29
C VAL A 23 -7.20 -28.85 -2.55
N LYS A 24 -6.09 -29.50 -2.87
CA LYS A 24 -6.01 -30.96 -2.97
C LYS A 24 -5.64 -31.53 -1.61
N ILE A 25 -6.47 -32.41 -1.11
CA ILE A 25 -6.27 -33.00 0.21
C ILE A 25 -6.17 -34.54 0.13
N ASP A 26 -5.33 -35.09 0.99
CA ASP A 26 -5.32 -36.52 1.38
C ASP A 26 -5.68 -36.62 2.86
N GLY A 27 -6.92 -36.98 3.14
CA GLY A 27 -7.47 -36.85 4.50
C GLY A 27 -7.59 -35.39 4.92
N GLU A 28 -6.84 -34.98 5.95
CA GLU A 28 -6.77 -33.61 6.45
C GLU A 28 -5.46 -32.89 6.03
N THR A 29 -4.61 -33.56 5.27
CA THR A 29 -3.33 -33.02 4.83
C THR A 29 -3.49 -32.33 3.47
N VAL A 30 -3.06 -31.09 3.37
CA VAL A 30 -2.97 -30.38 2.09
C VAL A 30 -1.79 -30.91 1.29
N VAL A 31 -2.06 -31.37 0.06
CA VAL A 31 -1.05 -31.95 -0.85
C VAL A 31 -0.67 -30.97 -1.95
N ASP A 32 -1.66 -30.17 -2.39
CA ASP A 32 -1.47 -29.20 -3.49
C ASP A 32 -2.50 -28.10 -3.41
N THR A 33 -2.19 -26.93 -4.01
CA THR A 33 -3.09 -25.78 -4.02
C THR A 33 -3.06 -25.09 -5.38
N GLU A 34 -4.23 -24.64 -5.86
CA GLU A 34 -4.38 -23.87 -7.10
C GLU A 34 -5.23 -22.63 -6.82
N PRO A 35 -4.66 -21.41 -6.84
CA PRO A 35 -5.43 -20.17 -6.73
C PRO A 35 -6.19 -19.90 -8.02
N ASP A 36 -7.45 -19.50 -7.90
CA ASP A 36 -8.31 -19.08 -9.01
C ASP A 36 -8.71 -17.62 -8.78
N LEU A 37 -8.10 -16.72 -9.54
CA LEU A 37 -8.10 -15.28 -9.40
C LEU A 37 -9.01 -14.63 -10.45
N GLY A 38 -9.23 -13.30 -10.36
CA GLY A 38 -9.94 -12.54 -11.39
C GLY A 38 -11.37 -12.14 -11.05
N TYR A 39 -11.90 -12.50 -9.88
CA TYR A 39 -13.27 -12.15 -9.48
C TYR A 39 -13.52 -10.64 -9.38
N ILE A 40 -12.49 -9.85 -9.13
CA ILE A 40 -12.55 -8.38 -9.06
C ILE A 40 -11.86 -7.69 -10.24
N HIS A 41 -11.56 -8.40 -11.32
CA HIS A 41 -11.03 -7.81 -12.54
C HIS A 41 -12.06 -6.87 -13.18
N ARG A 42 -11.78 -5.56 -13.21
CA ARG A 42 -12.72 -4.51 -13.63
C ARG A 42 -12.33 -3.80 -14.92
N GLY A 43 -11.28 -4.24 -15.62
CA GLY A 43 -10.80 -3.62 -16.87
C GLY A 43 -10.27 -2.20 -16.68
N VAL A 44 -9.66 -1.88 -15.53
CA VAL A 44 -9.28 -0.50 -15.16
C VAL A 44 -8.29 0.11 -16.14
N GLU A 45 -7.26 -0.62 -16.57
CA GLU A 45 -6.29 -0.13 -17.56
C GLU A 45 -6.99 0.35 -18.83
N LYS A 46 -7.95 -0.44 -19.33
CA LYS A 46 -8.72 -0.08 -20.53
C LYS A 46 -9.67 1.08 -20.32
N ILE A 47 -10.25 1.22 -19.14
CA ILE A 47 -11.05 2.38 -18.76
C ILE A 47 -10.18 3.63 -18.73
N CYS A 48 -8.97 3.54 -18.21
CA CYS A 48 -8.04 4.67 -18.12
C CYS A 48 -7.67 5.23 -19.51
N GLU A 49 -7.53 4.39 -20.53
CA GLU A 49 -7.26 4.82 -21.91
C GLU A 49 -8.36 5.74 -22.50
N ALA A 50 -9.55 5.74 -21.91
CA ALA A 50 -10.70 6.55 -22.33
C ALA A 50 -11.03 7.68 -21.34
N ARG A 51 -10.11 8.02 -20.45
CA ARG A 51 -10.29 9.06 -19.41
C ARG A 51 -9.15 10.06 -19.43
N ASP A 52 -9.44 11.28 -18.96
CA ASP A 52 -8.43 12.34 -18.80
C ASP A 52 -7.45 11.95 -17.68
N PHE A 53 -6.19 12.39 -17.77
CA PHE A 53 -5.18 12.16 -16.73
C PHE A 53 -5.68 12.50 -15.32
N THR A 54 -6.44 13.58 -15.17
CA THR A 54 -7.01 13.97 -13.86
C THR A 54 -8.16 13.08 -13.39
N GLN A 55 -8.93 12.49 -14.31
CA GLN A 55 -10.04 11.59 -13.99
C GLN A 55 -9.55 10.21 -13.57
N ILE A 56 -8.43 9.76 -14.12
CA ILE A 56 -7.84 8.45 -13.83
C ILE A 56 -7.48 8.30 -12.34
N THR A 57 -7.05 9.39 -11.69
CA THR A 57 -6.74 9.39 -10.23
C THR A 57 -7.87 8.78 -9.41
N THR A 58 -9.13 9.03 -9.79
CA THR A 58 -10.30 8.49 -9.09
C THR A 58 -10.42 6.97 -9.23
N TYR A 59 -9.97 6.40 -10.35
CA TYR A 59 -9.95 4.94 -10.54
C TYR A 59 -8.78 4.30 -9.77
N CYS A 60 -7.61 4.94 -9.77
CA CYS A 60 -6.45 4.46 -9.02
C CYS A 60 -6.73 4.38 -7.52
N ASP A 61 -7.46 5.34 -6.97
CA ASP A 61 -7.92 5.35 -5.59
C ASP A 61 -8.79 4.11 -5.21
N ARG A 62 -9.33 3.44 -6.21
CA ARG A 62 -10.22 2.26 -6.07
C ARG A 62 -9.59 0.95 -6.54
N LEU A 63 -8.32 0.97 -6.90
CA LEU A 63 -7.58 -0.27 -7.20
C LEU A 63 -7.46 -1.11 -5.93
N CYS A 64 -6.93 -0.52 -4.88
CA CYS A 64 -6.81 -1.15 -3.57
C CYS A 64 -7.36 -0.22 -2.48
N TYR A 65 -8.49 -0.55 -1.90
CA TYR A 65 -9.12 0.30 -0.87
C TYR A 65 -8.30 0.38 0.43
N ALA A 66 -7.49 -0.63 0.72
CA ALA A 66 -6.62 -0.62 1.89
C ALA A 66 -5.42 0.33 1.73
N SER A 67 -5.00 0.62 0.50
CA SER A 67 -3.86 1.48 0.15
C SER A 67 -4.26 2.58 -0.84
N ALA A 68 -5.51 3.02 -0.83
CA ALA A 68 -6.09 3.92 -1.82
C ALA A 68 -5.21 5.15 -2.12
N ASN A 69 -4.66 5.76 -1.09
CA ASN A 69 -3.82 6.95 -1.22
C ASN A 69 -2.49 6.66 -1.91
N THR A 70 -1.86 5.54 -1.57
CA THR A 70 -0.59 5.10 -2.16
C THR A 70 -0.73 4.87 -3.67
N TRP A 71 -1.79 4.19 -4.10
CA TRP A 71 -2.06 3.92 -5.52
C TRP A 71 -2.36 5.18 -6.32
N SER A 72 -3.10 6.11 -5.73
CA SER A 72 -3.35 7.41 -6.36
C SER A 72 -2.07 8.23 -6.50
N HIS A 73 -1.19 8.22 -5.50
CA HIS A 73 0.11 8.90 -5.57
C HIS A 73 1.01 8.29 -6.64
N ALA A 74 1.12 6.97 -6.68
CA ALA A 74 1.93 6.26 -7.66
C ALA A 74 1.54 6.60 -9.10
N TYR A 75 0.23 6.60 -9.38
CA TYR A 75 -0.27 7.05 -10.69
C TYR A 75 0.10 8.50 -10.98
N ILE A 76 -0.03 9.37 -9.98
CA ILE A 76 0.24 10.80 -10.15
C ILE A 76 1.73 11.04 -10.40
N TYR A 77 2.64 10.36 -9.69
CA TYR A 77 4.08 10.46 -9.98
C TYR A 77 4.41 10.03 -11.41
N ALA A 78 3.82 8.93 -11.92
CA ALA A 78 4.01 8.53 -13.30
C ALA A 78 3.42 9.54 -14.30
N ALA A 79 2.31 10.21 -13.94
CA ALA A 79 1.71 11.25 -14.76
C ALA A 79 2.52 12.55 -14.73
N GLU A 80 3.10 12.90 -13.60
CA GLU A 80 3.99 14.06 -13.45
C GLU A 80 5.30 13.86 -14.21
N ASP A 81 5.87 12.66 -14.18
CA ASP A 81 7.02 12.27 -15.00
C ASP A 81 6.69 12.41 -16.49
N LEU A 82 5.56 11.84 -16.94
CA LEU A 82 5.09 11.97 -18.33
C LEU A 82 4.86 13.42 -18.78
N LEU A 83 4.36 14.27 -17.88
CA LEU A 83 3.96 15.65 -18.18
C LEU A 83 5.05 16.68 -17.84
N GLU A 84 6.20 16.21 -17.32
CA GLU A 84 7.33 17.05 -16.89
C GLU A 84 6.91 18.14 -15.90
N VAL A 85 6.12 17.74 -14.88
CA VAL A 85 5.55 18.66 -13.90
C VAL A 85 6.40 18.75 -12.65
N GLU A 86 6.81 19.95 -12.28
CA GLU A 86 7.47 20.20 -10.99
C GLU A 86 6.45 20.31 -9.86
N VAL A 87 6.73 19.63 -8.76
CA VAL A 87 5.89 19.60 -7.56
C VAL A 87 6.56 20.40 -6.44
N PRO A 88 5.81 21.26 -5.73
CA PRO A 88 6.36 21.98 -4.60
C PRO A 88 6.78 21.04 -3.45
N GLU A 89 7.93 21.30 -2.86
CA GLU A 89 8.50 20.51 -1.75
C GLU A 89 7.49 20.29 -0.62
N ARG A 90 6.75 21.31 -0.21
CA ARG A 90 5.71 21.18 0.82
C ARG A 90 4.64 20.15 0.43
N ALA A 91 4.27 20.09 -0.84
CA ALA A 91 3.29 19.10 -1.32
C ALA A 91 3.84 17.68 -1.21
N GLU A 92 5.14 17.47 -1.45
CA GLU A 92 5.79 16.17 -1.30
C GLU A 92 5.77 15.68 0.17
N TYR A 93 6.07 16.56 1.14
CA TYR A 93 5.92 16.21 2.54
C TYR A 93 4.48 15.84 2.92
N ILE A 94 3.49 16.57 2.42
CA ILE A 94 2.07 16.27 2.67
C ILE A 94 1.68 14.93 2.04
N ARG A 95 2.17 14.63 0.84
CA ARG A 95 1.96 13.35 0.16
C ARG A 95 2.56 12.20 0.96
N MET A 96 3.82 12.32 1.38
CA MET A 96 4.48 11.31 2.20
C MET A 96 3.71 11.04 3.50
N ILE A 97 3.28 12.08 4.23
CA ILE A 97 2.47 11.94 5.45
C ILE A 97 1.17 11.16 5.15
N ALA A 98 0.49 11.49 4.06
CA ALA A 98 -0.75 10.82 3.69
C ALA A 98 -0.53 9.34 3.30
N VAL A 99 0.56 9.03 2.60
CA VAL A 99 0.94 7.66 2.22
C VAL A 99 1.29 6.83 3.45
N GLU A 100 2.11 7.36 4.37
CA GLU A 100 2.51 6.61 5.55
C GLU A 100 1.37 6.43 6.58
N LEU A 101 0.46 7.41 6.72
CA LEU A 101 -0.80 7.20 7.46
C LEU A 101 -1.63 6.06 6.87
N GLN A 102 -1.69 6.00 5.52
CA GLN A 102 -2.39 4.93 4.82
C GLN A 102 -1.69 3.58 5.00
N ARG A 103 -0.35 3.53 5.01
CA ARG A 103 0.43 2.30 5.28
C ARG A 103 0.11 1.74 6.66
N ILE A 104 0.10 2.57 7.69
CA ILE A 104 -0.31 2.15 9.04
C ILE A 104 -1.73 1.59 9.02
N ALA A 105 -2.69 2.31 8.40
CA ALA A 105 -4.07 1.86 8.30
C ALA A 105 -4.22 0.54 7.53
N SER A 106 -3.38 0.31 6.51
CA SER A 106 -3.35 -0.91 5.71
C SER A 106 -2.83 -2.10 6.52
N HIS A 107 -1.70 -1.94 7.23
CA HIS A 107 -1.15 -3.00 8.08
C HIS A 107 -2.07 -3.33 9.26
N LEU A 108 -2.73 -2.34 9.86
CA LEU A 108 -3.74 -2.59 10.89
C LEU A 108 -4.94 -3.36 10.35
N MET A 109 -5.35 -3.09 9.11
CA MET A 109 -6.42 -3.87 8.47
C MET A 109 -5.99 -5.30 8.20
N TRP A 110 -4.77 -5.50 7.69
CA TRP A 110 -4.21 -6.82 7.48
C TRP A 110 -4.13 -7.60 8.80
N LEU A 111 -3.52 -7.03 9.84
CA LEU A 111 -3.37 -7.69 11.14
C LEU A 111 -4.74 -7.99 11.76
N GLY A 112 -5.70 -7.06 11.62
CA GLY A 112 -7.07 -7.25 12.07
C GLY A 112 -7.79 -8.41 11.38
N ALA A 113 -7.55 -8.64 10.08
CA ALA A 113 -8.09 -9.78 9.35
C ALA A 113 -7.34 -11.08 9.70
N TYR A 114 -6.03 -11.02 9.86
CA TYR A 114 -5.18 -12.16 10.17
C TYR A 114 -5.43 -12.75 11.57
N CYS A 115 -5.64 -11.91 12.58
CA CYS A 115 -5.82 -12.35 13.97
C CYS A 115 -6.97 -13.35 14.16
N PRO A 116 -8.19 -13.18 13.61
CA PRO A 116 -9.26 -14.18 13.71
C PRO A 116 -8.91 -15.51 13.08
N ASP A 117 -8.21 -15.52 11.94
CA ASP A 117 -7.84 -16.75 11.22
C ASP A 117 -6.88 -17.60 12.05
N VAL A 118 -6.02 -16.96 12.86
CA VAL A 118 -5.16 -17.66 13.83
C VAL A 118 -5.80 -17.83 15.21
N GLY A 119 -7.06 -17.45 15.37
CA GLY A 119 -7.85 -17.69 16.59
C GLY A 119 -7.81 -16.58 17.64
N ASN A 120 -7.45 -15.35 17.27
CA ASN A 120 -7.42 -14.20 18.18
C ASN A 120 -8.38 -13.08 17.72
N LEU A 121 -9.65 -13.17 18.13
CA LEU A 121 -10.66 -12.16 17.78
C LEU A 121 -10.41 -10.80 18.44
N THR A 122 -9.75 -10.76 19.59
CA THR A 122 -9.41 -9.50 20.28
C THR A 122 -8.51 -8.63 19.41
N GLY A 123 -7.55 -9.24 18.72
CA GLY A 123 -6.65 -8.54 17.80
C GLY A 123 -7.42 -7.80 16.69
N LEU A 124 -8.47 -8.39 16.12
CA LEU A 124 -9.32 -7.71 15.14
C LEU A 124 -9.91 -6.40 15.70
N VAL A 125 -10.52 -6.47 16.87
CA VAL A 125 -11.21 -5.30 17.46
C VAL A 125 -10.22 -4.19 17.81
N TRP A 126 -9.05 -4.56 18.34
CA TRP A 126 -8.01 -3.59 18.67
C TRP A 126 -7.41 -2.94 17.42
N CYS A 127 -7.08 -3.72 16.40
CA CYS A 127 -6.55 -3.16 15.14
C CYS A 127 -7.54 -2.19 14.49
N LEU A 128 -8.82 -2.51 14.47
CA LEU A 128 -9.84 -1.60 13.94
C LEU A 128 -9.97 -0.33 14.79
N ARG A 129 -9.78 -0.40 16.11
CA ARG A 129 -9.81 0.76 17.01
C ARG A 129 -8.70 1.77 16.65
N GLU A 130 -7.46 1.32 16.51
CA GLU A 130 -6.35 2.22 16.16
C GLU A 130 -6.39 2.63 14.68
N ARG A 131 -6.89 1.77 13.80
CA ARG A 131 -7.11 2.14 12.41
C ARG A 131 -8.02 3.36 12.29
N GLU A 132 -9.02 3.50 13.14
CA GLU A 132 -9.88 4.68 13.18
C GLU A 132 -9.10 5.99 13.45
N LEU A 133 -8.05 5.95 14.27
CA LEU A 133 -7.21 7.14 14.49
C LEU A 133 -6.56 7.62 13.20
N MET A 134 -6.09 6.69 12.35
CA MET A 134 -5.48 6.99 11.06
C MET A 134 -6.53 7.44 10.04
N MET A 135 -7.68 6.76 10.02
CA MET A 135 -8.80 7.10 9.14
C MET A 135 -9.35 8.50 9.39
N ASP A 136 -9.43 8.93 10.65
CA ASP A 136 -9.83 10.29 11.01
C ASP A 136 -8.85 11.34 10.45
N LEU A 137 -7.53 11.09 10.55
CA LEU A 137 -6.52 11.99 10.00
C LEU A 137 -6.59 12.05 8.47
N LEU A 138 -6.74 10.91 7.82
CA LEU A 138 -6.90 10.84 6.37
C LEU A 138 -8.20 11.50 5.90
N GLN A 139 -9.30 11.37 6.66
CA GLN A 139 -10.55 12.08 6.39
C GLN A 139 -10.38 13.59 6.54
N GLU A 140 -9.63 14.03 7.53
CA GLU A 140 -9.33 15.45 7.72
C GLU A 140 -8.53 16.02 6.54
N LEU A 141 -7.59 15.25 5.97
CA LEU A 141 -6.83 15.62 4.77
C LEU A 141 -7.69 15.57 3.50
N GLY A 142 -8.30 14.43 3.21
CA GLY A 142 -8.99 14.15 1.95
C GLY A 142 -10.44 14.63 1.89
N GLY A 143 -11.11 14.72 3.04
CA GLY A 143 -12.55 15.00 3.15
C GLY A 143 -13.43 13.77 3.04
N SER A 144 -12.85 12.59 2.80
CA SER A 144 -13.53 11.31 2.76
C SER A 144 -12.82 10.33 3.69
N ARG A 145 -13.59 9.43 4.28
CA ARG A 145 -13.06 8.39 5.17
C ARG A 145 -12.30 7.29 4.41
N MET A 146 -12.72 7.01 3.20
CA MET A 146 -12.09 6.07 2.25
C MET A 146 -12.14 6.68 0.87
N HIS A 147 -11.22 6.28 -0.03
CA HIS A 147 -11.15 6.82 -1.38
C HIS A 147 -11.02 8.34 -1.38
N TYR A 148 -9.89 8.79 -0.87
CA TYR A 148 -9.63 10.19 -0.50
C TYR A 148 -9.56 11.12 -1.69
N ASN A 149 -9.11 10.59 -2.85
CA ASN A 149 -8.85 11.38 -4.05
C ASN A 149 -8.12 12.69 -3.68
N PHE A 150 -7.10 12.55 -2.86
CA PHE A 150 -6.39 13.65 -2.20
C PHE A 150 -5.24 14.20 -3.03
N PRO A 151 -4.34 13.33 -3.58
CA PRO A 151 -3.26 13.80 -4.41
C PRO A 151 -3.81 14.34 -5.74
N ARG A 152 -3.07 15.25 -6.35
CA ARG A 152 -3.36 15.87 -7.64
C ARG A 152 -2.07 16.00 -8.43
N VAL A 153 -2.15 15.94 -9.74
CA VAL A 153 -1.03 16.28 -10.60
C VAL A 153 -0.56 17.69 -10.24
N GLY A 154 0.71 17.85 -9.90
CA GLY A 154 1.32 19.09 -9.45
C GLY A 154 1.14 19.41 -7.96
N GLY A 155 0.71 18.44 -7.13
CA GLY A 155 0.61 18.66 -5.69
C GLY A 155 -0.52 17.88 -4.99
N VAL A 156 -1.22 18.54 -4.08
CA VAL A 156 -2.33 17.97 -3.31
C VAL A 156 -3.58 18.83 -3.40
N LYS A 157 -4.73 18.26 -3.09
CA LYS A 157 -6.04 18.90 -3.18
C LYS A 157 -6.16 20.16 -2.31
N ARG A 158 -5.53 20.16 -1.13
CA ARG A 158 -5.52 21.26 -0.16
C ARG A 158 -4.36 21.10 0.80
N ASP A 159 -3.96 22.20 1.41
CA ASP A 159 -2.94 22.23 2.46
C ASP A 159 -3.44 21.55 3.75
N LEU A 160 -2.52 21.32 4.69
CA LEU A 160 -2.84 20.79 6.00
C LEU A 160 -3.84 21.72 6.73
N PRO A 161 -4.92 21.17 7.28
CA PRO A 161 -5.86 21.93 8.10
C PRO A 161 -5.18 22.53 9.32
N ILE A 162 -5.69 23.67 9.80
CA ILE A 162 -5.16 24.35 10.99
C ILE A 162 -5.15 23.38 12.18
N GLY A 163 -4.00 23.25 12.84
CA GLY A 163 -3.80 22.36 13.98
C GLY A 163 -3.67 20.86 13.64
N PHE A 164 -3.64 20.50 12.37
CA PHE A 164 -3.49 19.10 11.94
C PHE A 164 -2.21 18.46 12.51
N ALA A 165 -1.07 19.11 12.41
CA ALA A 165 0.21 18.59 12.91
C ALA A 165 0.15 18.25 14.41
N MET A 166 -0.47 19.08 15.22
CA MET A 166 -0.64 18.82 16.66
C MET A 166 -1.52 17.59 16.90
N ARG A 167 -2.66 17.47 16.21
CA ARG A 167 -3.57 16.34 16.36
C ARG A 167 -2.92 15.04 15.84
N CYS A 168 -2.21 15.11 14.74
CA CYS A 168 -1.49 14.00 14.14
C CYS A 168 -0.41 13.47 15.12
N LYS A 169 0.44 14.35 15.65
CA LYS A 169 1.45 13.99 16.66
C LYS A 169 0.83 13.34 17.90
N ALA A 170 -0.28 13.86 18.40
CA ALA A 170 -0.97 13.30 19.56
C ALA A 170 -1.51 11.89 19.28
N LYS A 171 -2.16 11.66 18.11
CA LYS A 171 -2.69 10.37 17.72
C LYS A 171 -1.57 9.34 17.44
N LEU A 172 -0.48 9.76 16.80
CA LEU A 172 0.68 8.89 16.55
C LEU A 172 1.40 8.48 17.83
N LYS A 173 1.53 9.39 18.80
CA LYS A 173 2.08 9.04 20.11
C LYS A 173 1.24 7.96 20.81
N LEU A 174 -0.08 8.16 20.85
CA LEU A 174 -1.00 7.14 21.37
C LEU A 174 -0.86 5.82 20.62
N PHE A 175 -0.73 5.86 19.30
CA PHE A 175 -0.56 4.66 18.47
C PHE A 175 0.74 3.92 18.79
N LEU A 176 1.86 4.61 18.95
CA LEU A 176 3.14 4.01 19.32
C LEU A 176 3.09 3.31 20.68
N ASP A 177 2.35 3.87 21.65
CA ASP A 177 2.10 3.20 22.93
C ASP A 177 1.25 1.93 22.74
N ARG A 178 0.27 1.97 21.80
CA ARG A 178 -0.63 0.84 21.51
C ARG A 178 0.03 -0.31 20.76
N ILE A 179 1.07 -0.05 19.96
CA ILE A 179 1.86 -1.12 19.31
C ILE A 179 2.38 -2.12 20.35
N GLN A 180 2.83 -1.66 21.50
CA GLN A 180 3.31 -2.52 22.58
C GLN A 180 2.20 -3.45 23.12
N GLU A 181 0.95 -2.99 23.12
CA GLU A 181 -0.20 -3.82 23.53
C GLU A 181 -0.45 -4.95 22.52
N TYR A 182 -0.25 -4.72 21.21
CA TYR A 182 -0.35 -5.78 20.20
C TYR A 182 0.75 -6.81 20.38
N GLU A 183 1.99 -6.37 20.57
CA GLU A 183 3.12 -7.27 20.84
C GLU A 183 2.84 -8.11 22.07
N ALA A 184 2.41 -7.53 23.20
CA ALA A 184 2.05 -8.29 24.37
C ALA A 184 0.87 -9.27 24.14
N LEU A 185 -0.14 -8.87 23.38
CA LEU A 185 -1.30 -9.72 23.08
C LEU A 185 -0.95 -10.94 22.22
N LEU A 186 -0.04 -10.77 21.25
CA LEU A 186 0.24 -11.78 20.24
C LEU A 186 1.51 -12.55 20.55
N ASP A 187 2.60 -11.89 20.92
CA ASP A 187 3.90 -12.53 21.17
C ASP A 187 3.91 -13.36 22.47
N GLU A 188 3.01 -13.09 23.43
CA GLU A 188 2.83 -13.90 24.63
C GLU A 188 1.75 -15.00 24.45
N SER A 189 1.04 -15.01 23.34
CA SER A 189 -0.02 -15.97 23.05
C SER A 189 0.54 -17.30 22.54
N THR A 190 0.54 -18.34 23.35
CA THR A 190 0.97 -19.67 22.92
C THR A 190 0.24 -20.18 21.69
N ILE A 191 -1.07 -19.89 21.56
CA ILE A 191 -1.89 -20.30 20.41
C ILE A 191 -1.40 -19.61 19.15
N PHE A 192 -1.13 -18.30 19.23
CA PHE A 192 -0.61 -17.52 18.12
C PHE A 192 0.77 -18.03 17.69
N LEU A 193 1.68 -18.19 18.61
CA LEU A 193 3.04 -18.66 18.33
C LEU A 193 3.06 -20.06 17.68
N VAL A 194 2.29 -21.02 18.19
CA VAL A 194 2.23 -22.39 17.62
C VAL A 194 1.65 -22.40 16.20
N ARG A 195 0.74 -21.47 15.87
CA ARG A 195 0.10 -21.38 14.56
C ARG A 195 0.88 -20.54 13.54
N THR A 196 1.90 -19.82 13.96
CA THR A 196 2.64 -18.90 13.09
C THR A 196 4.12 -19.23 12.98
N GLN A 197 4.76 -19.70 14.07
CA GLN A 197 6.16 -20.10 14.07
C GLN A 197 6.37 -21.43 13.38
N GLY A 198 7.28 -21.48 12.41
CA GLY A 198 7.57 -22.65 11.59
C GLY A 198 6.46 -23.02 10.60
N VAL A 199 5.43 -22.20 10.47
CA VAL A 199 4.30 -22.38 9.53
C VAL A 199 4.45 -21.45 8.35
N GLY A 200 4.16 -21.94 7.13
CA GLY A 200 4.27 -21.15 5.91
C GLY A 200 5.70 -20.69 5.63
N TYR A 201 6.68 -21.52 5.92
CA TYR A 201 8.09 -21.19 5.70
C TYR A 201 8.40 -21.11 4.22
N ALA A 202 8.99 -19.98 3.79
CA ALA A 202 9.46 -19.76 2.44
C ALA A 202 10.89 -19.17 2.46
N LYS A 203 11.75 -19.60 1.53
CA LYS A 203 13.10 -19.09 1.42
C LYS A 203 13.10 -17.76 0.65
N ALA A 204 14.00 -16.85 1.02
CA ALA A 204 14.16 -15.56 0.33
C ALA A 204 14.39 -15.71 -1.18
N GLU A 205 15.25 -16.67 -1.57
CA GLU A 205 15.54 -16.94 -2.98
C GLU A 205 14.30 -17.41 -3.75
N GLU A 206 13.49 -18.29 -3.18
CA GLU A 206 12.25 -18.77 -3.77
C GLU A 206 11.25 -17.63 -3.96
N MET A 207 11.08 -16.78 -2.94
CA MET A 207 10.22 -15.60 -3.02
C MET A 207 10.66 -14.65 -4.13
N ILE A 208 11.95 -14.31 -4.20
CA ILE A 208 12.51 -13.42 -5.22
C ILE A 208 12.31 -14.00 -6.63
N ASN A 209 12.55 -15.30 -6.80
CA ASN A 209 12.37 -15.99 -8.10
C ASN A 209 10.90 -15.99 -8.56
N HIS A 210 9.94 -15.89 -7.64
CA HIS A 210 8.52 -15.74 -7.93
C HIS A 210 8.06 -14.27 -8.00
N GLY A 211 8.98 -13.31 -7.94
CA GLY A 211 8.64 -11.87 -8.02
C GLY A 211 8.03 -11.30 -6.74
N VAL A 212 8.12 -12.00 -5.62
CA VAL A 212 7.64 -11.49 -4.33
C VAL A 212 8.56 -10.34 -3.88
N SER A 213 7.97 -9.26 -3.38
CA SER A 213 8.66 -8.08 -2.88
C SER A 213 8.08 -7.63 -1.53
N GLY A 214 8.57 -6.53 -0.99
CA GLY A 214 8.00 -5.88 0.18
C GLY A 214 8.20 -6.62 1.51
N PRO A 215 7.23 -6.52 2.42
CA PRO A 215 7.35 -7.07 3.77
C PRO A 215 7.69 -8.56 3.82
N ASN A 216 7.18 -9.35 2.87
CA ASN A 216 7.40 -10.80 2.85
C ASN A 216 8.88 -11.15 2.62
N VAL A 217 9.53 -10.46 1.68
CA VAL A 217 10.96 -10.66 1.38
C VAL A 217 11.84 -10.03 2.45
N ARG A 218 11.43 -8.88 3.02
CA ARG A 218 12.12 -8.28 4.17
C ARG A 218 12.05 -9.17 5.41
N ALA A 219 10.95 -9.88 5.62
CA ALA A 219 10.84 -10.88 6.67
C ALA A 219 11.86 -12.02 6.51
N ALA A 220 12.22 -12.37 5.29
CA ALA A 220 13.25 -13.36 5.00
C ALA A 220 14.70 -12.82 5.07
N GLY A 221 14.89 -11.60 5.54
CA GLY A 221 16.20 -10.98 5.73
C GLY A 221 16.76 -10.27 4.52
N HIS A 222 15.98 -10.08 3.44
CA HIS A 222 16.41 -9.35 2.26
C HIS A 222 16.07 -7.86 2.41
N ASN A 223 17.11 -7.02 2.54
CA ASN A 223 16.94 -5.58 2.75
C ASN A 223 16.65 -4.87 1.41
N TYR A 224 15.41 -4.96 0.94
CA TYR A 224 14.94 -4.22 -0.22
C TYR A 224 13.62 -3.52 0.09
N ASP A 225 13.63 -2.21 -0.06
CA ASP A 225 12.47 -1.33 0.02
C ASP A 225 12.66 -0.24 -1.04
N VAL A 226 11.66 -0.02 -1.89
CA VAL A 226 11.77 0.95 -3.00
C VAL A 226 12.05 2.35 -2.48
N ARG A 227 11.48 2.73 -1.35
CA ARG A 227 11.68 4.05 -0.72
C ARG A 227 13.14 4.29 -0.30
N TRP A 228 13.88 3.20 -0.04
CA TRP A 228 15.29 3.22 0.36
C TRP A 228 16.24 3.00 -0.81
N ALA A 229 15.94 2.00 -1.67
CA ALA A 229 16.80 1.61 -2.78
C ALA A 229 16.73 2.60 -3.95
N HIS A 230 15.57 3.20 -4.17
CA HIS A 230 15.29 4.18 -5.22
C HIS A 230 14.42 5.30 -4.65
N PRO A 231 15.00 6.17 -3.81
CA PRO A 231 14.24 7.20 -3.11
C PRO A 231 13.43 8.08 -4.06
N TYR A 232 12.20 8.35 -3.68
CA TYR A 232 11.29 9.25 -4.36
C TYR A 232 10.63 10.16 -3.33
N SER A 233 10.00 11.26 -3.78
CA SER A 233 9.43 12.27 -2.88
C SER A 233 10.50 12.80 -1.90
N VAL A 234 10.26 12.74 -0.61
CA VAL A 234 11.13 13.22 0.46
C VAL A 234 11.71 12.10 1.34
N TYR A 235 11.64 10.84 0.88
CA TYR A 235 12.09 9.71 1.70
C TYR A 235 13.59 9.69 2.00
N ASP A 236 14.42 10.26 1.15
CA ASP A 236 15.86 10.44 1.34
C ASP A 236 16.24 11.55 2.34
N GLU A 237 15.29 12.43 2.65
CA GLU A 237 15.44 13.48 3.64
C GLU A 237 15.07 13.05 5.05
N LEU A 238 14.40 11.90 5.19
CA LEU A 238 13.90 11.38 6.47
C LEU A 238 14.92 10.50 7.16
N ASP A 239 14.87 10.48 8.50
CA ASP A 239 15.69 9.59 9.33
C ASP A 239 14.94 8.28 9.60
N TRP A 240 15.19 7.25 8.76
CA TRP A 240 14.56 5.95 8.86
C TRP A 240 15.39 4.85 8.20
N GLU A 241 15.11 3.60 8.53
CA GLU A 241 15.69 2.42 7.88
C GLU A 241 14.59 1.40 7.56
N PRO A 242 14.72 0.60 6.48
CA PRO A 242 13.78 -0.47 6.19
C PRO A 242 13.67 -1.48 7.32
N SER A 243 12.45 -1.89 7.60
CA SER A 243 12.18 -2.94 8.60
C SER A 243 12.54 -4.30 8.01
N VAL A 244 13.57 -4.93 8.54
CA VAL A 244 14.07 -6.22 8.08
C VAL A 244 14.23 -7.15 9.28
N GLU A 245 13.55 -8.28 9.26
CA GLU A 245 13.86 -9.34 10.22
C GLU A 245 15.17 -10.03 9.85
N ARG A 246 15.84 -10.57 10.83
CA ARG A 246 17.08 -11.33 10.65
C ARG A 246 16.86 -12.74 11.15
N PRO A 247 16.08 -13.56 10.46
CA PRO A 247 15.81 -14.90 10.90
C PRO A 247 17.12 -15.71 10.98
N SER A 248 17.22 -16.60 11.93
CA SER A 248 18.36 -17.50 12.08
C SER A 248 18.53 -18.47 10.89
N ILE A 249 17.49 -18.63 10.10
CA ILE A 249 17.43 -19.44 8.89
C ILE A 249 17.12 -18.49 7.72
N LYS A 250 17.74 -18.72 6.55
CA LYS A 250 17.53 -17.91 5.34
C LYS A 250 16.13 -18.08 4.74
N GLY A 251 15.13 -17.52 5.36
CA GLY A 251 13.73 -17.57 4.97
C GLY A 251 12.84 -16.97 6.05
N SER A 252 11.55 -16.92 5.83
CA SER A 252 10.58 -16.40 6.80
C SER A 252 9.41 -17.35 6.97
N ASP A 253 8.85 -17.37 8.17
CA ASP A 253 7.57 -17.98 8.48
C ASP A 253 6.47 -16.92 8.67
N CYS A 254 5.28 -17.34 9.03
CA CYS A 254 4.15 -16.43 9.24
C CYS A 254 4.40 -15.45 10.41
N TYR A 255 5.18 -15.85 11.43
CA TYR A 255 5.52 -14.99 12.55
C TYR A 255 6.50 -13.88 12.15
N ASP A 256 7.54 -14.20 11.36
CA ASP A 256 8.49 -13.20 10.85
C ASP A 256 7.79 -12.15 9.99
N ARG A 257 6.87 -12.58 9.12
CA ARG A 257 6.06 -11.68 8.28
C ARG A 257 5.14 -10.77 9.09
N TYR A 258 4.62 -11.26 10.22
CA TYR A 258 3.89 -10.43 11.16
C TYR A 258 4.81 -9.39 11.81
N ARG A 259 5.97 -9.79 12.31
CA ARG A 259 6.93 -8.91 13.00
C ARG A 259 7.37 -7.73 12.11
N VAL A 260 7.75 -8.00 10.87
CA VAL A 260 8.14 -6.94 9.92
C VAL A 260 7.03 -5.89 9.76
N ARG A 261 5.77 -6.31 9.61
CA ARG A 261 4.66 -5.36 9.44
C ARG A 261 4.38 -4.52 10.68
N VAL A 262 4.56 -5.09 11.86
CA VAL A 262 4.46 -4.33 13.11
C VAL A 262 5.57 -3.29 13.19
N GLU A 263 6.79 -3.63 12.81
CA GLU A 263 7.90 -2.69 12.79
C GLU A 263 7.73 -1.62 11.70
N GLU A 264 7.20 -1.97 10.52
CA GLU A 264 6.86 -1.00 9.49
C GLU A 264 5.82 0.03 9.97
N MET A 265 4.83 -0.38 10.73
CA MET A 265 3.87 0.57 11.34
C MET A 265 4.57 1.54 12.29
N ARG A 266 5.54 1.06 13.07
CA ARG A 266 6.35 1.90 13.96
C ARG A 266 7.20 2.88 13.18
N GLN A 267 7.91 2.42 12.15
CA GLN A 267 8.74 3.25 11.28
C GLN A 267 7.91 4.29 10.53
N SER A 268 6.76 3.92 9.98
CA SER A 268 5.84 4.87 9.34
C SER A 268 5.39 5.98 10.29
N ALA A 269 5.08 5.64 11.54
CA ALA A 269 4.71 6.65 12.55
C ALA A 269 5.86 7.62 12.85
N LEU A 270 7.10 7.10 12.94
CA LEU A 270 8.30 7.93 13.15
C LEU A 270 8.59 8.82 11.94
N MET A 271 8.50 8.29 10.72
CA MET A 271 8.66 9.07 9.49
C MET A 271 7.66 10.23 9.40
N ILE A 272 6.40 10.00 9.79
CA ILE A 272 5.39 11.07 9.80
C ILE A 272 5.76 12.14 10.82
N LEU A 273 6.23 11.76 12.01
CA LEU A 273 6.64 12.72 13.04
C LEU A 273 7.83 13.58 12.57
N ASP A 274 8.84 12.95 11.98
CA ASP A 274 10.02 13.63 11.42
C ASP A 274 9.63 14.55 10.25
N GLY A 275 8.81 14.06 9.31
CA GLY A 275 8.31 14.85 8.19
C GLY A 275 7.47 16.06 8.60
N LEU A 276 6.67 15.94 9.66
CA LEU A 276 5.94 17.10 10.21
C LEU A 276 6.86 18.17 10.83
N ASP A 277 8.05 17.79 11.28
CA ASP A 277 9.04 18.71 11.84
C ASP A 277 9.93 19.33 10.76
N LYS A 278 10.22 18.61 9.69
CA LYS A 278 11.06 19.07 8.56
C LYS A 278 10.29 19.84 7.50
N MET A 279 8.97 19.62 7.40
CA MET A 279 8.15 20.19 6.34
C MET A 279 8.27 21.72 6.26
N PRO A 280 8.54 22.29 5.07
CA PRO A 280 8.63 23.74 4.87
C PRO A 280 7.35 24.46 5.30
N GLY A 281 7.52 25.56 6.04
CA GLY A 281 6.44 26.43 6.52
C GLY A 281 6.65 27.88 6.09
N GLY A 282 5.57 28.64 5.97
CA GLY A 282 5.64 30.06 5.67
C GLY A 282 4.63 30.50 4.61
N ALA A 283 4.50 31.81 4.41
CA ALA A 283 3.53 32.40 3.48
C ALA A 283 3.85 32.13 2.00
N ASP A 284 5.11 31.82 1.68
CA ASP A 284 5.59 31.57 0.33
C ASP A 284 5.63 30.08 -0.06
N THR A 285 5.16 29.19 0.82
CA THR A 285 5.12 27.76 0.53
C THR A 285 3.81 27.38 -0.14
N HIS A 286 3.92 26.72 -1.29
CA HIS A 286 2.79 26.26 -2.08
C HIS A 286 2.58 24.77 -1.93
N TYR A 287 1.34 24.31 -1.98
CA TYR A 287 0.95 22.90 -1.97
C TYR A 287 0.43 22.42 -3.34
N GLN A 288 0.49 23.30 -4.35
CA GLN A 288 0.17 23.00 -5.74
C GLN A 288 1.11 23.77 -6.67
N SER A 289 1.41 23.18 -7.82
CA SER A 289 2.09 23.86 -8.90
C SER A 289 1.31 25.10 -9.33
N GLY A 290 2.03 26.17 -9.66
CA GLY A 290 1.44 27.39 -10.19
C GLY A 290 1.00 27.31 -11.66
N ASP A 291 1.25 26.19 -12.35
CA ASP A 291 0.94 26.03 -13.76
C ASP A 291 -0.58 25.92 -14.02
N PRO A 292 -1.18 26.85 -14.78
CA PRO A 292 -2.59 26.81 -15.13
C PRO A 292 -3.03 25.56 -15.91
N ALA A 293 -2.12 24.92 -16.63
CA ALA A 293 -2.39 23.68 -17.37
C ALA A 293 -2.66 22.51 -16.42
N ILE A 294 -2.09 22.55 -15.21
CA ILE A 294 -2.16 21.51 -14.20
C ILE A 294 -3.35 21.73 -13.26
N ILE A 295 -3.69 23.00 -12.93
CA ILE A 295 -4.77 23.37 -12.00
C ILE A 295 -6.18 23.21 -12.62
N GLY A 296 -6.33 22.51 -13.72
CA GLY A 296 -7.63 22.19 -14.32
C GLY A 296 -8.23 23.26 -15.22
N LYS A 297 -7.47 24.28 -15.63
CA LYS A 297 -7.90 25.29 -16.60
C LYS A 297 -7.58 24.91 -18.05
N ALA A 298 -6.62 24.04 -18.29
CA ALA A 298 -6.35 23.42 -19.57
C ALA A 298 -6.13 21.91 -19.37
N PRO A 299 -6.64 21.04 -20.24
CA PRO A 299 -6.38 19.60 -20.10
C PRO A 299 -4.89 19.34 -20.33
N ALA A 300 -4.25 18.66 -19.38
CA ALA A 300 -2.90 18.16 -19.53
C ALA A 300 -2.84 17.25 -20.78
N ARG A 301 -1.83 17.45 -21.62
CA ARG A 301 -1.63 16.67 -22.85
C ARG A 301 -0.21 16.16 -22.88
N ALA A 302 -0.07 14.89 -23.20
CA ALA A 302 1.23 14.26 -23.42
C ALA A 302 1.42 14.05 -24.93
N ALA A 303 2.63 14.32 -25.43
CA ALA A 303 2.97 14.09 -26.82
C ALA A 303 2.99 12.60 -27.16
N GLU A 304 2.83 12.27 -28.44
CA GLU A 304 2.99 10.91 -28.92
C GLU A 304 4.43 10.43 -28.70
N GLY A 305 4.58 9.22 -28.14
CA GLY A 305 5.88 8.66 -27.80
C GLY A 305 6.46 9.11 -26.46
N GLN A 306 5.88 10.11 -25.80
CA GLN A 306 6.22 10.45 -24.44
C GLN A 306 5.76 9.35 -23.48
N THR A 307 6.61 8.98 -22.53
CA THR A 307 6.30 7.93 -21.54
C THR A 307 6.63 8.42 -20.14
N GLY A 308 5.84 7.99 -19.17
CA GLY A 308 6.09 8.20 -17.75
C GLY A 308 6.11 6.85 -17.02
N PHE A 309 7.02 6.71 -16.10
CA PHE A 309 7.17 5.50 -15.30
C PHE A 309 7.43 5.85 -13.84
N HIS A 310 6.76 5.16 -12.95
CA HIS A 310 7.05 5.27 -11.53
C HIS A 310 6.83 3.95 -10.83
N HIS A 311 7.82 3.50 -10.07
CA HIS A 311 7.68 2.40 -9.13
C HIS A 311 7.66 2.93 -7.70
N PHE A 312 6.97 2.24 -6.83
CA PHE A 312 6.72 2.69 -5.47
C PHE A 312 6.56 1.50 -4.53
N GLU A 313 6.74 1.77 -3.25
CA GLU A 313 6.52 0.77 -2.20
C GLU A 313 5.10 0.88 -1.65
N ASP A 314 4.25 -0.07 -1.99
CA ASP A 314 2.95 -0.25 -1.33
C ASP A 314 3.13 -1.01 0.00
N SER A 315 2.07 -1.07 0.80
CA SER A 315 2.06 -1.84 2.05
C SER A 315 2.25 -3.36 1.87
N ARG A 316 2.14 -3.85 0.63
CA ARG A 316 2.31 -5.27 0.27
C ARG A 316 3.56 -5.55 -0.54
N GLY A 317 4.21 -4.52 -1.03
CA GLY A 317 5.45 -4.64 -1.79
C GLY A 317 5.53 -3.66 -2.95
N GLU A 318 6.55 -3.87 -3.79
CA GLU A 318 6.81 -3.02 -4.95
C GLU A 318 5.70 -3.13 -5.99
N SER A 319 5.28 -1.97 -6.48
CA SER A 319 4.31 -1.85 -7.56
C SER A 319 4.73 -0.72 -8.51
N MET A 320 4.15 -0.67 -9.72
CA MET A 320 4.55 0.32 -10.72
C MET A 320 3.38 0.79 -11.56
N PHE A 321 3.52 2.01 -12.10
CA PHE A 321 2.72 2.52 -13.19
C PHE A 321 3.60 2.87 -14.38
N TYR A 322 3.13 2.51 -15.58
CA TYR A 322 3.66 2.94 -16.87
C TYR A 322 2.57 3.64 -17.65
N LEU A 323 2.87 4.81 -18.14
CA LEU A 323 1.96 5.63 -18.94
C LEU A 323 2.60 5.97 -20.29
N ALA A 324 1.80 5.99 -21.35
CA ALA A 324 2.22 6.46 -22.66
C ALA A 324 1.28 7.57 -23.17
N GLY A 325 1.85 8.64 -23.69
CA GLY A 325 1.13 9.78 -24.27
C GLY A 325 0.41 9.40 -25.55
N GLY A 326 -0.76 9.99 -25.77
CA GLY A 326 -1.63 9.70 -26.92
C GLY A 326 -1.47 10.65 -28.12
N GLY A 327 -0.63 11.68 -28.01
CA GLY A 327 -0.45 12.69 -29.04
C GLY A 327 -1.69 13.54 -29.29
N GLU A 328 -1.70 14.26 -30.41
CA GLU A 328 -2.83 15.14 -30.76
C GLU A 328 -4.13 14.39 -31.04
N GLU A 329 -4.07 13.20 -31.57
CA GLU A 329 -5.24 12.38 -31.89
C GLU A 329 -6.06 11.98 -30.67
N ARG A 330 -5.39 11.66 -29.56
CA ARG A 330 -6.03 11.29 -28.28
C ARG A 330 -6.21 12.47 -27.32
N GLY A 331 -5.52 13.58 -27.58
CA GLY A 331 -5.63 14.82 -26.81
C GLY A 331 -5.19 14.63 -25.36
N LYS A 332 -6.13 14.66 -24.42
CA LYS A 332 -5.92 14.59 -22.97
C LYS A 332 -5.99 13.15 -22.39
N HIS A 333 -6.16 12.16 -23.24
CA HIS A 333 -6.24 10.75 -22.85
C HIS A 333 -4.90 10.07 -23.06
N PRO A 334 -4.42 9.21 -22.15
CA PRO A 334 -3.24 8.41 -22.40
C PRO A 334 -3.50 7.39 -23.52
N TYR A 335 -2.46 7.05 -24.25
CA TYR A 335 -2.49 5.94 -25.21
C TYR A 335 -2.56 4.60 -24.49
N ARG A 336 -1.74 4.46 -23.43
CA ARG A 336 -1.65 3.25 -22.61
C ARG A 336 -1.48 3.60 -21.14
N VAL A 337 -2.15 2.87 -20.30
CA VAL A 337 -1.90 2.80 -18.86
C VAL A 337 -1.68 1.34 -18.52
N SER A 338 -0.56 1.03 -17.89
CA SER A 338 -0.25 -0.30 -17.37
C SER A 338 0.18 -0.22 -15.92
N CYS A 339 -0.30 -1.16 -15.13
CA CYS A 339 -0.06 -1.21 -13.70
C CYS A 339 0.32 -2.64 -13.32
N LEU A 340 1.44 -2.82 -12.60
CA LEU A 340 1.93 -4.15 -12.24
C LEU A 340 0.91 -4.95 -11.44
N LEU A 341 0.23 -4.28 -10.53
CA LEU A 341 -0.80 -4.88 -9.70
C LEU A 341 -1.92 -5.54 -10.51
N TYR A 342 -2.29 -4.90 -11.61
CA TYR A 342 -3.35 -5.39 -12.47
C TYR A 342 -2.95 -6.62 -13.29
N THR A 343 -1.65 -6.78 -13.54
CA THR A 343 -1.12 -7.95 -14.26
C THR A 343 -0.97 -9.18 -13.37
N SER A 344 -0.85 -8.99 -12.05
CA SER A 344 -0.75 -10.08 -11.07
C SER A 344 -2.08 -10.53 -10.47
N ASP A 345 -3.18 -9.92 -10.89
CA ASP A 345 -4.55 -10.09 -10.41
C ASP A 345 -4.91 -9.33 -9.12
N ALA A 346 -5.93 -8.49 -9.27
CA ALA A 346 -6.44 -7.62 -8.21
C ALA A 346 -7.01 -8.36 -6.97
N ALA A 347 -7.14 -9.67 -7.01
CA ALA A 347 -7.60 -10.48 -5.89
C ALA A 347 -6.58 -10.57 -4.75
N ASP A 348 -5.29 -10.56 -5.07
CA ASP A 348 -4.22 -10.65 -4.08
C ASP A 348 -4.09 -9.38 -3.24
N GLU A 349 -4.67 -8.27 -3.70
CA GLU A 349 -4.51 -6.98 -3.08
C GLU A 349 -5.38 -6.75 -1.86
N GLY A 350 -6.50 -7.43 -1.80
CA GLY A 350 -7.48 -7.16 -0.75
C GLY A 350 -6.92 -7.43 0.63
N LEU A 351 -6.04 -8.42 0.82
CA LEU A 351 -5.81 -8.98 2.15
C LEU A 351 -4.41 -9.51 2.43
N GLY A 352 -3.44 -9.28 1.54
CA GLY A 352 -2.10 -9.79 1.76
C GLY A 352 -2.17 -11.29 2.03
N VAL A 353 -2.64 -12.05 1.06
CA VAL A 353 -2.58 -13.50 1.15
C VAL A 353 -1.11 -13.87 1.14
N ASP A 354 -0.57 -14.05 2.34
CA ASP A 354 0.63 -14.84 2.49
C ASP A 354 0.26 -16.24 2.00
N LEU A 355 0.57 -16.54 0.75
CA LEU A 355 0.64 -17.90 0.28
C LEU A 355 1.81 -18.55 1.03
N GLY A 356 1.52 -18.99 2.25
CA GLY A 356 2.41 -19.72 3.09
C GLY A 356 2.10 -21.19 3.07
#